data_ab2b0cf0282dead069970d9c2b013f83
#
_entry.id   ab2b0cf0282dead069970d9c2b013f83
#
_cell.length_a   1.000
_cell.length_b   1.000
_cell.length_c   1.000
_cell.angle_alpha   90.00
_cell.angle_beta   90.00
_cell.angle_gamma   90.00
#
_symmetry.space_group_name_H-M   'P 1'
#
loop_
_entity.id
_entity.type
_entity.pdbx_description
1 polymer ?
#
loop_
_entity_poly.entity_id
_entity_poly.type
_entity_poly.pdbx_seq_one_letter_code
_entity_poly.pdbx_strand_id
1 'polypeptide(L)'
;MKVGIALNMLSENSRADAAVFGDHLALGDLAEPLGFDSLWALEHHFTGYAMSPAPLQLLAYFAGRTRRITFGTAVIVLPWHDPIRVVRPAK
;
A
#
# COMPACT_ATOMS: atom_id res chain seq x y z
N MET A 1 16.31 8.88 -12.90
CA MET A 1 16.14 8.15 -11.63
C MET A 1 14.65 7.92 -11.39
N LYS A 2 14.27 6.74 -10.96
CA LYS A 2 12.88 6.44 -10.59
C LYS A 2 12.72 6.56 -9.07
N VAL A 3 11.62 7.15 -8.64
CA VAL A 3 11.34 7.39 -7.22
C VAL A 3 9.97 6.82 -6.87
N GLY A 4 9.92 6.02 -5.81
CA GLY A 4 8.68 5.48 -5.27
C GLY A 4 8.34 6.08 -3.92
N ILE A 5 7.07 5.99 -3.55
CA ILE A 5 6.58 6.32 -2.22
C ILE A 5 6.00 5.08 -1.56
N ALA A 6 6.28 4.89 -0.27
CA ALA A 6 5.75 3.78 0.51
C ALA A 6 4.66 4.26 1.47
N LEU A 7 3.53 3.61 1.44
CA LEU A 7 2.44 3.81 2.40
C LEU A 7 2.62 2.83 3.55
N ASN A 8 3.21 3.30 4.63
CA ASN A 8 3.57 2.46 5.77
C ASN A 8 2.40 2.24 6.75
N MET A 9 1.36 3.05 6.67
CA MET A 9 0.21 3.03 7.58
C MET A 9 0.62 3.04 9.06
N LEU A 10 1.71 3.77 9.36
CA LEU A 10 2.22 3.88 10.73
C LEU A 10 1.34 4.82 11.55
N SER A 11 0.99 4.39 12.74
CA SER A 11 0.31 5.20 13.74
C SER A 11 1.22 5.35 14.96
N GLU A 12 1.67 6.57 15.20
CA GLU A 12 2.32 6.90 16.46
C GLU A 12 1.23 7.27 17.48
N ASN A 13 0.97 6.37 18.38
CA ASN A 13 0.17 6.53 19.61
C ASN A 13 -1.06 7.45 19.56
N SER A 14 -2.22 6.91 19.85
CA SER A 14 -3.49 7.60 20.14
C SER A 14 -4.28 8.19 18.97
N ARG A 15 -3.83 8.18 17.75
CA ARG A 15 -4.69 8.58 16.62
C ARG A 15 -5.66 7.45 16.25
N ALA A 16 -6.90 7.79 15.96
CA ALA A 16 -7.89 6.84 15.47
C ALA A 16 -7.42 6.23 14.14
N ASP A 17 -7.59 4.93 13.98
CA ASP A 17 -7.19 4.19 12.77
C ASP A 17 -7.77 4.79 11.48
N ALA A 18 -9.03 5.22 11.53
CA ALA A 18 -9.68 5.86 10.39
C ALA A 18 -8.98 7.14 9.95
N ALA A 19 -8.45 7.93 10.88
CA ALA A 19 -7.72 9.16 10.57
C ALA A 19 -6.37 8.85 9.92
N VAL A 20 -5.65 7.87 10.44
CA VAL A 20 -4.37 7.44 9.87
C VAL A 20 -4.57 6.87 8.46
N PHE A 21 -5.59 6.04 8.27
CA PHE A 21 -5.96 5.52 6.95
C PHE A 21 -6.29 6.63 5.97
N GLY A 22 -7.14 7.58 6.39
CA GLY A 22 -7.51 8.73 5.57
C GLY A 22 -6.32 9.54 5.08
N ASP A 23 -5.35 9.82 5.97
CA ASP A 23 -4.13 10.54 5.63
C ASP A 23 -3.29 9.77 4.60
N HIS A 24 -3.12 8.47 4.79
CA HIS A 24 -2.33 7.65 3.87
C HIS A 24 -3.02 7.46 2.51
N LEU A 25 -4.34 7.34 2.48
CA LEU A 25 -5.08 7.32 1.21
C LEU A 25 -4.91 8.64 0.45
N ALA A 26 -4.96 9.77 1.16
CA ALA A 26 -4.72 11.08 0.56
C ALA A 26 -3.28 11.22 0.02
N LEU A 27 -2.29 10.72 0.75
CA LEU A 27 -0.90 10.69 0.28
C LEU A 27 -0.75 9.81 -0.97
N GLY A 28 -1.39 8.66 -1.00
CA GLY A 28 -1.38 7.78 -2.17
C GLY A 28 -2.01 8.43 -3.40
N ASP A 29 -3.10 9.17 -3.22
CA ASP A 29 -3.74 9.91 -4.31
C ASP A 29 -2.86 11.04 -4.87
N LEU A 30 -1.94 11.58 -4.08
CA LEU A 30 -0.98 12.60 -4.52
C LEU A 30 0.22 12.02 -5.26
N ALA A 31 0.51 10.74 -5.14
CA ALA A 31 1.74 10.15 -5.67
C ALA A 31 1.88 10.34 -7.18
N GLU A 32 0.86 9.97 -7.95
CA GLU A 32 0.91 10.09 -9.40
C GLU A 32 0.94 11.55 -9.88
N PRO A 33 0.07 12.48 -9.40
CA PRO A 33 0.13 13.88 -9.78
C PRO A 33 1.45 14.57 -9.45
N LEU A 34 2.12 14.15 -8.37
CA LEU A 34 3.42 14.71 -7.96
C LEU A 34 4.60 14.09 -8.72
N GLY A 35 4.36 13.14 -9.59
CA GLY A 35 5.39 12.57 -10.47
C GLY A 35 6.15 11.39 -9.91
N PHE A 36 5.68 10.75 -8.83
CA PHE A 36 6.27 9.50 -8.37
C PHE A 36 6.07 8.39 -9.41
N ASP A 37 7.06 7.51 -9.52
CA ASP A 37 7.04 6.41 -10.48
C ASP A 37 6.33 5.18 -9.94
N SER A 38 6.35 4.99 -8.61
CA SER A 38 5.76 3.81 -7.98
C SER A 38 5.17 4.09 -6.60
N LEU A 39 4.15 3.31 -6.26
CA LEU A 39 3.49 3.31 -4.96
C LEU A 39 3.66 1.93 -4.32
N TRP A 40 4.13 1.91 -3.09
CA TRP A 40 4.47 0.68 -2.37
C TRP A 40 3.60 0.54 -1.13
N ALA A 41 3.14 -0.67 -0.87
CA ALA A 41 2.43 -1.02 0.35
C ALA A 41 3.20 -2.07 1.15
N LEU A 42 3.13 -1.95 2.47
CA LEU A 42 3.72 -2.88 3.41
C LEU A 42 2.65 -3.79 3.98
N GLU A 43 3.06 -4.92 4.54
CA GLU A 43 2.16 -5.84 5.23
C GLU A 43 2.61 -6.04 6.67
N HIS A 44 1.71 -5.73 7.61
CA HIS A 44 1.93 -5.92 9.04
C HIS A 44 0.69 -6.53 9.68
N HIS A 45 0.92 -7.45 10.61
CA HIS A 45 -0.12 -8.14 11.37
C HIS A 45 0.20 -8.07 12.86
N PHE A 46 -0.84 -7.94 13.68
CA PHE A 46 -0.76 -8.00 15.15
C PHE A 46 0.20 -6.98 15.77
N THR A 47 0.36 -5.83 15.14
CA THR A 47 1.17 -4.73 15.66
C THR A 47 0.29 -3.58 16.07
N GLY A 48 0.67 -2.87 17.14
CA GLY A 48 -0.05 -1.68 17.59
C GLY A 48 0.36 -0.39 16.86
N TYR A 49 1.34 -0.47 15.95
CA TYR A 49 1.92 0.72 15.31
C TYR A 49 1.75 0.77 13.79
N ALA A 50 1.30 -0.31 13.17
CA ALA A 50 1.14 -0.36 11.72
C ALA A 50 -0.15 -1.11 11.34
N MET A 51 -0.94 -0.52 10.45
CA MET A 51 -2.25 -1.01 10.06
C MET A 51 -2.28 -1.34 8.58
N SER A 52 -1.57 -2.35 8.16
CA SER A 52 -1.58 -2.76 6.75
C SER A 52 -1.65 -4.28 6.60
N PRO A 53 -2.77 -4.91 7.00
CA PRO A 53 -2.90 -6.37 6.90
C PRO A 53 -3.18 -6.85 5.47
N ALA A 54 -3.55 -5.96 4.55
CA ALA A 54 -4.04 -6.33 3.22
C ALA A 54 -3.44 -5.43 2.13
N PRO A 55 -2.13 -5.51 1.87
CA PRO A 55 -1.45 -4.62 0.93
C PRO A 55 -1.98 -4.72 -0.50
N LEU A 56 -2.40 -5.91 -0.95
CA LEU A 56 -2.93 -6.09 -2.29
C LEU A 56 -4.27 -5.38 -2.50
N GLN A 57 -5.14 -5.39 -1.48
CA GLN A 57 -6.41 -4.67 -1.53
C GLN A 57 -6.18 -3.16 -1.57
N LEU A 58 -5.24 -2.67 -0.78
CA LEU A 58 -4.86 -1.26 -0.79
C LEU A 58 -4.34 -0.84 -2.17
N LEU A 59 -3.45 -1.63 -2.76
CA LEU A 59 -2.93 -1.34 -4.09
C LEU A 59 -4.00 -1.46 -5.18
N ALA A 60 -4.94 -2.39 -5.05
CA ALA A 60 -6.08 -2.50 -5.96
C ALA A 60 -6.96 -1.25 -5.94
N TYR A 61 -7.17 -0.65 -4.75
CA TYR A 61 -7.86 0.63 -4.64
C TYR A 61 -7.18 1.72 -5.45
N PHE A 62 -5.86 1.85 -5.34
CA PHE A 62 -5.10 2.85 -6.10
C PHE A 62 -5.01 2.51 -7.59
N ALA A 63 -4.98 1.24 -7.95
CA ALA A 63 -4.94 0.81 -9.35
C ALA A 63 -6.17 1.30 -10.14
N GLY A 64 -7.33 1.33 -9.49
CA GLY A 64 -8.54 1.88 -10.10
C GLY A 64 -8.57 3.41 -10.25
N ARG A 65 -7.65 4.11 -9.59
CA ARG A 65 -7.61 5.58 -9.48
C ARG A 65 -6.43 6.22 -10.21
N THR A 66 -5.54 5.42 -10.76
CA THR A 66 -4.29 5.87 -11.39
C THR A 66 -4.17 5.33 -12.80
N ARG A 67 -3.26 5.90 -13.59
CA ARG A 67 -3.06 5.53 -15.00
C ARG A 67 -1.64 5.14 -15.34
N ARG A 68 -0.66 5.72 -14.68
CA ARG A 68 0.76 5.60 -15.03
C ARG A 68 1.59 4.91 -13.97
N ILE A 69 1.31 5.19 -12.69
CA ILE A 69 2.13 4.74 -11.57
C ILE A 69 2.14 3.22 -11.47
N THR A 70 3.27 2.64 -11.12
CA THR A 70 3.40 1.19 -10.87
C THR A 70 3.24 0.87 -9.38
N PHE A 71 2.92 -0.38 -9.07
CA PHE A 71 2.66 -0.80 -7.70
C PHE A 71 3.61 -1.90 -7.26
N GLY A 72 3.99 -1.88 -5.99
CA GLY A 72 4.81 -2.90 -5.38
C GLY A 72 4.44 -3.16 -3.93
N THR A 73 4.83 -4.34 -3.45
CA THR A 73 4.75 -4.66 -2.03
C THR A 73 6.14 -4.79 -1.43
N ALA A 74 6.30 -4.29 -0.23
CA ALA A 74 7.56 -4.37 0.47
C ALA A 74 7.35 -4.69 1.98
N VAL A 75 6.92 -5.87 2.22
CA VAL A 75 6.73 -7.06 1.40
C VAL A 75 5.28 -7.56 1.45
N ILE A 76 4.96 -8.64 0.71
CA ILE A 76 3.81 -9.48 0.98
C ILE A 76 4.28 -10.70 1.78
N VAL A 77 3.65 -10.96 2.91
CA VAL A 77 4.03 -12.07 3.80
C VAL A 77 3.39 -13.36 3.29
N LEU A 78 4.07 -14.06 2.41
CA LEU A 78 3.54 -15.21 1.67
C LEU A 78 2.85 -16.28 2.53
N PRO A 79 3.34 -16.65 3.73
CA PRO A 79 2.66 -17.66 4.56
C PRO A 79 1.23 -17.29 4.97
N TRP A 80 0.85 -16.02 4.91
CA TRP A 80 -0.50 -15.57 5.24
C TRP A 80 -1.49 -15.62 4.06
N HIS A 81 -1.00 -15.97 2.86
CA HIS A 81 -1.78 -15.87 1.64
C HIS A 81 -1.88 -17.18 0.88
N ASP A 82 -3.02 -17.39 0.23
CA ASP A 82 -3.17 -18.44 -0.77
C ASP A 82 -2.31 -18.06 -1.98
N PRO A 83 -1.39 -18.94 -2.42
CA PRO A 83 -0.52 -18.67 -3.55
C PRO A 83 -1.25 -18.24 -4.82
N ILE A 84 -2.40 -18.83 -5.10
CA ILE A 84 -3.21 -18.50 -6.29
C ILE A 84 -3.66 -17.04 -6.28
N ARG A 85 -3.89 -16.48 -5.10
CA ARG A 85 -4.35 -15.09 -4.95
C ARG A 85 -3.21 -14.06 -5.08
N VAL A 86 -1.98 -14.51 -4.92
CA VAL A 86 -0.79 -13.65 -4.94
C VAL A 86 -0.13 -13.66 -6.32
N VAL A 87 -0.21 -14.77 -7.01
CA VAL A 87 0.42 -14.90 -8.33
C VAL A 87 -0.29 -14.00 -9.34
N ARG A 88 0.45 -13.07 -9.88
CA ARG A 88 -0.03 -12.26 -10.99
C ARG A 88 -0.13 -13.15 -12.24
N PRO A 89 -1.25 -13.14 -12.95
CA PRO A 89 -1.31 -13.77 -14.25
C PRO A 89 -0.22 -13.19 -15.14
N ALA A 90 0.58 -14.05 -15.74
CA ALA A 90 1.52 -13.62 -16.75
C ALA A 90 0.75 -13.04 -17.95
N LYS A 91 1.19 -11.89 -18.40
CA LYS A 91 0.69 -11.31 -19.63
C LYS A 91 1.45 -11.89 -20.81
#